data_72810b3453cd90cd5f3d18d47751a60a
#
_entry.id   72810b3453cd90cd5f3d18d47751a60a
#
_cell.length_a   1.000
_cell.length_b   1.000
_cell.length_c   1.000
_cell.angle_alpha   90.00
_cell.angle_beta   90.00
_cell.angle_gamma   90.00
#
_symmetry.space_group_name_H-M   'P 1'
#
loop_
_entity.id
_entity.type
_entity.pdbx_description
1 polymer ?
#
loop_
_entity_poly.entity_id
_entity_poly.type
_entity_poly.pdbx_seq_one_letter_code
_entity_poly.pdbx_strand_id
1 'polypeptide(L)'
;AMVVASHLLVPVQMEGLSVNGLAAILGAMEEVKNGRFALNQDLELLGLLPVMVDERPRIVRQAIQYLKDTYGRKVIEHGIRRCIKVNEAQTEMTDLFHYAPYCTAANDYSAVIKEIFGI
;
A
#
# COMPACT_ATOMS: atom_id res chain seq x y z
N ALA A 1 -6.38 7.42 -13.97
CA ALA A 1 -5.01 7.13 -13.54
C ALA A 1 -4.52 5.77 -14.05
N MET A 2 -5.30 4.70 -13.91
CA MET A 2 -4.89 3.35 -14.32
C MET A 2 -4.62 3.21 -15.82
N VAL A 3 -5.27 4.01 -16.66
CA VAL A 3 -5.12 3.93 -18.12
C VAL A 3 -3.72 4.36 -18.58
N VAL A 4 -3.09 5.29 -17.85
CA VAL A 4 -1.78 5.86 -18.22
C VAL A 4 -0.62 5.40 -17.32
N ALA A 5 -0.92 4.72 -16.22
CA ALA A 5 0.11 4.25 -15.30
C ALA A 5 0.82 3.01 -15.82
N SER A 6 2.09 2.85 -15.49
CA SER A 6 2.82 1.61 -15.76
C SER A 6 2.66 0.59 -14.65
N HIS A 7 2.57 1.06 -13.42
CA HIS A 7 2.45 0.23 -12.23
C HIS A 7 1.42 0.79 -11.27
N LEU A 8 0.78 -0.09 -10.52
CA LEU A 8 -0.21 0.28 -9.51
C LEU A 8 0.26 -0.21 -8.14
N LEU A 9 0.40 0.71 -7.19
CA LEU A 9 0.65 0.39 -5.79
C LEU A 9 -0.60 0.73 -4.99
N VAL A 10 -1.14 -0.25 -4.28
CA VAL A 10 -2.40 -0.10 -3.54
C VAL A 10 -2.11 -0.04 -2.05
N PRO A 11 -2.25 1.13 -1.40
CA PRO A 11 -2.19 1.18 0.06
C PRO A 11 -3.46 0.59 0.66
N VAL A 12 -3.30 -0.24 1.68
CA VAL A 12 -4.41 -0.94 2.32
C VAL A 12 -4.38 -0.65 3.82
N GLN A 13 -5.40 0.04 4.32
CA GLN A 13 -5.53 0.26 5.76
C GLN A 13 -5.91 -1.05 6.44
N MET A 14 -5.09 -1.48 7.40
CA MET A 14 -5.32 -2.73 8.11
C MET A 14 -6.46 -2.64 9.12
N GLU A 15 -6.68 -1.44 9.66
CA GLU A 15 -7.81 -1.19 10.54
C GLU A 15 -9.06 -0.95 9.69
N GLY A 16 -10.10 -1.75 9.90
CA GLY A 16 -11.32 -1.65 9.08
C GLY A 16 -11.15 -2.12 7.64
N LEU A 17 -10.29 -3.10 7.41
CA LEU A 17 -10.05 -3.64 6.07
C LEU A 17 -11.35 -4.08 5.40
N SER A 18 -11.65 -3.50 4.24
CA SER A 18 -12.78 -3.89 3.41
C SER A 18 -12.32 -4.85 2.31
N VAL A 19 -12.68 -6.11 2.45
CA VAL A 19 -12.39 -7.14 1.44
C VAL A 19 -13.07 -6.79 0.12
N ASN A 20 -14.31 -6.31 0.18
CA ASN A 20 -15.06 -5.92 -1.02
C ASN A 20 -14.44 -4.70 -1.71
N GLY A 21 -13.97 -3.72 -0.92
CA GLY A 21 -13.31 -2.53 -1.46
C GLY A 21 -12.01 -2.87 -2.19
N LEU A 22 -11.22 -3.75 -1.60
CA LEU A 22 -9.98 -4.21 -2.22
C LEU A 22 -10.27 -5.01 -3.49
N ALA A 23 -11.25 -5.92 -3.45
CA ALA A 23 -11.65 -6.70 -4.62
C ALA A 23 -12.16 -5.78 -5.75
N ALA A 24 -12.87 -4.69 -5.41
CA ALA A 24 -13.34 -3.74 -6.41
C ALA A 24 -12.18 -3.02 -7.12
N ILE A 25 -11.15 -2.62 -6.37
CA ILE A 25 -9.96 -1.96 -6.95
C ILE A 25 -9.22 -2.92 -7.87
N LEU A 26 -9.00 -4.15 -7.44
CA LEU A 26 -8.30 -5.15 -8.24
C LEU A 26 -9.13 -5.58 -9.45
N GLY A 27 -10.45 -5.63 -9.32
CA GLY A 27 -11.36 -5.85 -10.44
C GLY A 27 -11.30 -4.73 -11.48
N ALA A 28 -11.24 -3.48 -11.03
CA ALA A 28 -11.08 -2.32 -11.91
C ALA A 28 -9.76 -2.39 -12.67
N MET A 29 -8.67 -2.78 -12.00
CA MET A 29 -7.37 -2.97 -12.63
C MET A 29 -7.43 -4.04 -13.72
N GLU A 30 -8.06 -5.18 -13.42
CA GLU A 30 -8.21 -6.26 -14.38
C GLU A 30 -9.01 -5.82 -15.62
N GLU A 31 -10.07 -5.04 -15.42
CA GLU A 31 -10.88 -4.51 -16.51
C GLU A 31 -10.06 -3.55 -17.39
N VAL A 32 -9.26 -2.69 -16.80
CA VAL A 32 -8.37 -1.78 -17.56
C VAL A 32 -7.32 -2.56 -18.33
N LYS A 33 -6.78 -3.62 -17.75
CA LYS A 33 -5.70 -4.40 -18.33
C LYS A 33 -6.18 -5.39 -19.39
N ASN A 34 -7.21 -6.16 -19.10
CA ASN A 34 -7.65 -7.30 -19.90
C ASN A 34 -9.13 -7.26 -20.27
N GLY A 35 -9.84 -6.18 -19.98
CA GLY A 35 -11.26 -6.04 -20.29
C GLY A 35 -11.51 -5.84 -21.78
N ARG A 36 -12.76 -5.59 -22.13
CA ARG A 36 -13.25 -5.49 -23.51
C ARG A 36 -12.40 -4.55 -24.38
N PHE A 37 -11.97 -3.42 -23.81
CA PHE A 37 -11.20 -2.41 -24.57
C PHE A 37 -9.70 -2.50 -24.29
N ALA A 38 -9.28 -3.25 -23.28
CA ALA A 38 -7.88 -3.43 -22.87
C ALA A 38 -7.10 -2.10 -22.91
N LEU A 39 -7.62 -1.10 -22.17
CA LEU A 39 -7.11 0.28 -22.23
C LEU A 39 -5.65 0.41 -21.84
N ASN A 40 -5.12 -0.49 -21.02
CA ASN A 40 -3.71 -0.50 -20.62
C ASN A 40 -3.27 -1.93 -20.28
N GLN A 41 -2.86 -2.67 -21.29
CA GLN A 41 -2.41 -4.06 -21.12
C GLN A 41 -1.10 -4.19 -20.36
N ASP A 42 -0.30 -3.12 -20.33
CA ASP A 42 1.02 -3.13 -19.70
C ASP A 42 0.97 -2.75 -18.22
N LEU A 43 -0.21 -2.42 -17.70
CA LEU A 43 -0.37 -2.10 -16.28
C LEU A 43 -0.03 -3.31 -15.41
N GLU A 44 0.88 -3.13 -14.45
CA GLU A 44 1.27 -4.18 -13.52
C GLU A 44 0.97 -3.78 -12.09
N LEU A 45 0.54 -4.75 -11.28
CA LEU A 45 0.38 -4.54 -9.84
C LEU A 45 1.76 -4.61 -9.19
N LEU A 46 2.22 -3.47 -8.69
CA LEU A 46 3.48 -3.39 -7.96
C LEU A 46 3.38 -4.08 -6.61
N GLY A 47 2.29 -3.88 -5.92
CA GLY A 47 2.04 -4.54 -4.65
C GLY A 47 0.87 -3.96 -3.87
N LEU A 48 0.53 -4.65 -2.79
CA LEU A 48 -0.40 -4.19 -1.77
C LEU A 48 0.43 -3.74 -0.56
N LEU A 49 0.33 -2.48 -0.19
CA LEU A 49 1.11 -1.89 0.88
C LEU A 49 0.24 -1.73 2.14
N PRO A 50 0.46 -2.53 3.19
CA PRO A 50 -0.22 -2.31 4.46
C PRO A 50 0.18 -0.96 5.06
N VAL A 51 -0.80 -0.13 5.37
CA VAL A 51 -0.57 1.18 5.98
C VAL A 51 -1.34 1.30 7.29
N MET A 52 -0.93 2.23 8.14
CA MET A 52 -1.49 2.45 9.47
C MET A 52 -1.49 1.14 10.30
N VAL A 53 -0.40 0.39 10.21
CA VAL A 53 -0.29 -0.89 10.89
C VAL A 53 -0.06 -0.67 12.38
N ASP A 54 -0.93 -1.26 13.20
CA ASP A 54 -0.71 -1.44 14.62
C ASP A 54 -0.67 -2.95 14.87
N GLU A 55 0.50 -3.48 15.17
CA GLU A 55 0.71 -4.93 15.29
C GLU A 55 0.11 -5.53 16.54
N ARG A 56 -0.24 -4.72 17.53
CA ARG A 56 -0.78 -5.19 18.81
C ARG A 56 -2.18 -5.80 18.70
N PRO A 57 -3.13 -5.19 17.97
CA PRO A 57 -4.44 -5.82 17.81
C PRO A 57 -4.37 -7.12 17.02
N ARG A 58 -4.95 -8.16 17.58
CA ARG A 58 -5.04 -9.47 16.94
C ARG A 58 -5.73 -9.40 15.59
N ILE A 59 -6.74 -8.55 15.46
CA ILE A 59 -7.49 -8.37 14.22
C ILE A 59 -6.59 -7.87 13.09
N VAL A 60 -5.68 -6.94 13.39
CA VAL A 60 -4.73 -6.42 12.38
C VAL A 60 -3.81 -7.53 11.90
N ARG A 61 -3.28 -8.35 12.82
CA ARG A 61 -2.41 -9.47 12.44
C ARG A 61 -3.15 -10.50 11.59
N GLN A 62 -4.41 -10.79 11.90
CA GLN A 62 -5.24 -11.68 11.10
C GLN A 62 -5.51 -11.10 9.71
N ALA A 63 -5.74 -9.79 9.61
CA ALA A 63 -5.94 -9.13 8.31
C ALA A 63 -4.71 -9.21 7.43
N ILE A 64 -3.52 -8.98 8.00
CA ILE A 64 -2.25 -9.11 7.27
C ILE A 64 -2.06 -10.54 6.79
N GLN A 65 -2.32 -11.53 7.65
CA GLN A 65 -2.20 -12.94 7.29
C GLN A 65 -3.18 -13.31 6.17
N TYR A 66 -4.40 -12.81 6.24
CA TYR A 66 -5.39 -13.01 5.18
C TYR A 66 -4.90 -12.47 3.82
N LEU A 67 -4.32 -11.27 3.82
CA LEU A 67 -3.76 -10.69 2.60
C LEU A 67 -2.62 -11.55 2.04
N LYS A 68 -1.72 -12.00 2.90
CA LYS A 68 -0.59 -12.85 2.48
C LYS A 68 -1.06 -14.17 1.92
N ASP A 69 -2.06 -14.80 2.54
CA ASP A 69 -2.61 -16.07 2.09
C ASP A 69 -3.34 -15.93 0.76
N THR A 70 -3.99 -14.78 0.53
CA THR A 70 -4.81 -14.55 -0.66
C THR A 70 -3.98 -14.04 -1.85
N TYR A 71 -3.06 -13.10 -1.61
CA TYR A 71 -2.32 -12.40 -2.67
C TYR A 71 -0.83 -12.72 -2.71
N GLY A 72 -0.32 -13.43 -1.72
CA GLY A 72 1.05 -13.94 -1.70
C GLY A 72 2.12 -12.86 -1.83
N ARG A 73 2.95 -13.00 -2.86
CA ARG A 73 4.09 -12.11 -3.09
C ARG A 73 3.71 -10.66 -3.41
N LYS A 74 2.47 -10.39 -3.76
CA LYS A 74 2.00 -9.04 -4.04
C LYS A 74 1.81 -8.21 -2.79
N VAL A 75 1.81 -8.84 -1.62
CA VAL A 75 1.77 -8.11 -0.35
C VAL A 75 3.19 -7.69 0.03
N ILE A 76 3.41 -6.38 0.17
CA ILE A 76 4.72 -5.85 0.56
C ILE A 76 4.95 -6.17 2.03
N GLU A 77 6.09 -6.76 2.35
CA GLU A 77 6.40 -7.20 3.72
C GLU A 77 6.56 -6.04 4.68
N HIS A 78 7.19 -4.97 4.22
CA HIS A 78 7.37 -3.77 5.04
C HIS A 78 6.08 -2.95 5.01
N GLY A 79 5.29 -3.05 6.08
CA GLY A 79 4.11 -2.19 6.23
C GLY A 79 4.50 -0.83 6.79
N ILE A 80 3.59 0.14 6.66
CA ILE A 80 3.77 1.46 7.25
C ILE A 80 3.00 1.51 8.57
N ARG A 81 3.74 1.62 9.67
CA ARG A 81 3.14 1.70 11.00
C ARG A 81 2.44 3.03 11.21
N ARG A 82 1.40 3.00 12.03
CA ARG A 82 0.72 4.23 12.44
C ARG A 82 1.72 5.14 13.16
N CYS A 83 1.80 6.41 12.72
CA CYS A 83 2.74 7.37 13.28
C CYS A 83 2.11 8.77 13.27
N ILE A 84 2.03 9.41 14.43
CA ILE A 84 1.46 10.74 14.56
C ILE A 84 2.27 11.81 13.77
N LYS A 85 3.56 11.56 13.53
CA LYS A 85 4.41 12.49 12.77
C LYS A 85 3.92 12.70 11.34
N VAL A 86 3.24 11.71 10.75
CA VAL A 86 2.63 11.87 9.43
C VAL A 86 1.56 12.96 9.46
N ASN A 87 0.69 12.94 10.46
CA ASN A 87 -0.35 13.95 10.62
C ASN A 87 0.24 15.33 10.94
N GLU A 88 1.27 15.38 11.78
CA GLU A 88 1.97 16.63 12.11
C GLU A 88 2.64 17.24 10.87
N ALA A 89 3.34 16.42 10.08
CA ALA A 89 3.99 16.89 8.86
C ALA A 89 2.96 17.46 7.87
N GLN A 90 1.83 16.79 7.73
CA GLN A 90 0.75 17.24 6.86
C GLN A 90 0.18 18.58 7.34
N THR A 91 -0.03 18.76 8.65
CA THR A 91 -0.48 20.02 9.24
C THR A 91 0.51 21.15 8.98
N GLU A 92 1.82 20.87 9.08
CA GLU A 92 2.89 21.83 8.82
C GLU A 92 3.15 22.05 7.32
N MET A 93 2.41 21.35 6.45
CA MET A 93 2.54 21.44 5.00
C MET A 93 3.97 21.17 4.50
N THR A 94 4.62 20.19 5.12
CA THR A 94 5.97 19.77 4.75
C THR A 94 6.00 18.25 4.56
N ASP A 95 7.01 17.74 3.85
CA ASP A 95 7.12 16.30 3.69
C ASP A 95 7.63 15.63 4.97
N LEU A 96 7.34 14.35 5.10
CA LEU A 96 7.67 13.58 6.29
C LEU A 96 9.17 13.50 6.54
N PHE A 97 9.97 13.35 5.49
CA PHE A 97 11.42 13.18 5.61
C PHE A 97 12.11 14.46 6.08
N HIS A 98 11.58 15.62 5.72
CA HIS A 98 12.07 16.90 6.25
C HIS A 98 11.57 17.16 7.67
N TYR A 99 10.31 16.84 7.94
CA TYR A 99 9.71 17.12 9.24
C TYR A 99 10.26 16.21 10.35
N ALA A 100 10.31 14.91 10.08
CA ALA A 100 10.72 13.91 11.08
C ALA A 100 11.49 12.76 10.40
N PRO A 101 12.76 13.00 9.97
CA PRO A 101 13.51 12.02 9.17
C PRO A 101 13.81 10.71 9.89
N TYR A 102 13.73 10.68 11.21
CA TYR A 102 14.03 9.48 12.00
C TYR A 102 12.80 8.86 12.66
N CYS A 103 11.60 9.30 12.31
CA CYS A 103 10.39 8.67 12.87
C CYS A 103 10.14 7.28 12.26
N THR A 104 9.28 6.50 12.93
CA THR A 104 9.00 5.12 12.48
C THR A 104 8.43 5.07 11.08
N ALA A 105 7.51 5.99 10.73
CA ALA A 105 6.91 6.03 9.40
C ALA A 105 7.95 6.37 8.32
N ALA A 106 8.86 7.31 8.57
CA ALA A 106 9.93 7.64 7.62
C ALA A 106 10.82 6.42 7.37
N ASN A 107 11.19 5.69 8.42
CA ASN A 107 11.98 4.47 8.29
C ASN A 107 11.22 3.40 7.52
N ASP A 108 9.91 3.24 7.78
CA ASP A 108 9.07 2.27 7.09
C ASP A 108 8.95 2.59 5.59
N TYR A 109 8.73 3.85 5.22
CA TYR A 109 8.70 4.26 3.82
C TYR A 109 10.03 4.01 3.12
N SER A 110 11.16 4.29 3.79
CA SER A 110 12.48 4.00 3.25
C SER A 110 12.66 2.51 3.00
N ALA A 111 12.22 1.66 3.93
CA ALA A 111 12.30 0.21 3.76
C ALA A 111 11.41 -0.27 2.61
N VAL A 112 10.21 0.28 2.47
CA VAL A 112 9.30 -0.05 1.36
C VAL A 112 9.92 0.32 0.01
N ILE A 113 10.51 1.50 -0.10
CA ILE A 113 11.17 1.94 -1.32
C ILE A 113 12.29 0.98 -1.70
N LYS A 114 13.10 0.55 -0.74
CA LYS A 114 14.17 -0.42 -0.99
C LYS A 114 13.62 -1.78 -1.41
N GLU A 115 12.55 -2.23 -0.80
CA GLU A 115 11.92 -3.50 -1.16
C GLU A 115 11.37 -3.47 -2.58
N ILE A 116 10.67 -2.38 -2.97
CA ILE A 116 10.04 -2.25 -4.27
C ILE A 116 11.08 -2.12 -5.39
N PHE A 117 12.11 -1.31 -5.18
CA PHE A 117 13.08 -0.99 -6.22
C PHE A 117 14.39 -1.78 -6.12
N GLY A 118 14.57 -2.58 -5.10
CA GLY A 118 15.74 -3.44 -4.94
C GLY A 118 17.06 -2.70 -4.68
N ILE A 119 16.97 -1.53 -4.06
CA ILE A 119 18.13 -0.69 -3.80
C ILE A 119 18.57 -0.69 -2.33
#